data_a73e6d760216fdecb3c7e851e0270513
#
_entry.id   a73e6d760216fdecb3c7e851e0270513
#
_cell.length_a   1.000
_cell.length_b   1.000
_cell.length_c   1.000
_cell.angle_alpha   90.00
_cell.angle_beta   90.00
_cell.angle_gamma   90.00
#
_symmetry.space_group_name_H-M   'P 1'
#
loop_
_entity.id
_entity.type
_entity.pdbx_description
1 polymer ?
#
loop_
_entity_poly.entity_id
_entity_poly.type
_entity_poly.pdbx_seq_one_letter_code
_entity_poly.pdbx_strand_id
1 'polypeptide(L)'
;MIAEFISPEILGIVLIAVMLFSIFVGFPISFTLIFLGFVFGYLGFGHLVFYLMTLQFSMVMTEQTLAAVPLFVFMGIMMEQAGLMERLFSAVQMMLSRVRGSLFYAVLFVSIIFAAATGIVGASVTILGIMAAKSMNKSGYDVRLAAGTITAGGTLGILIPPSIMLVVMGPIMEIPVTDLFAAAIIPGIMLAIIYAGYTTIRCYINPSLGPVIPEEDREKNTSVIVYEFFMGLVPPAALVFSALGSILLGLATPTEAAGCGAFGALILALAYRKLTFSTLKGSLIKTLEITALIMLLVAASNFFGSVFSRLGTPMMITDFLLGLEVNKYLILFIIMAMIFVLGWPLEWVPIVLIIIPIILPLVEGLGFNLIWFAILVAVNLQTAWLSPPVALSAYFLKGVVPEWDLKDIYIGMMQFMVLQLIGLILIVVFPQIALWLPHYIYGS
;
A
#
# COMPACT_ATOMS: atom_id res chain seq x y z
N MET A 1 -1.83 -38.01 -18.96
CA MET A 1 -3.02 -38.17 -19.81
C MET A 1 -3.38 -36.93 -20.61
N ILE A 2 -3.71 -35.78 -19.98
CA ILE A 2 -3.94 -34.52 -20.73
C ILE A 2 -2.62 -33.89 -21.17
N ALA A 3 -1.57 -34.00 -20.39
CA ALA A 3 -0.20 -33.54 -20.72
C ALA A 3 0.43 -34.25 -21.96
N GLU A 4 -0.17 -35.30 -22.48
CA GLU A 4 0.23 -35.93 -23.76
C GLU A 4 -0.35 -35.20 -24.99
N PHE A 5 -1.42 -34.41 -24.81
CA PHE A 5 -2.11 -33.70 -25.89
C PHE A 5 -1.89 -32.18 -25.87
N ILE A 6 -1.50 -31.60 -24.72
CA ILE A 6 -1.30 -30.15 -24.53
C ILE A 6 0.05 -29.93 -23.89
N SER A 7 0.89 -29.07 -24.48
CA SER A 7 2.19 -28.75 -23.87
C SER A 7 1.99 -28.08 -22.50
N PRO A 8 2.88 -28.34 -21.53
CA PRO A 8 2.78 -27.76 -20.17
C PRO A 8 2.71 -26.21 -20.18
N GLU A 9 3.40 -25.57 -21.11
CA GLU A 9 3.41 -24.11 -21.26
C GLU A 9 2.04 -23.56 -21.67
N ILE A 10 1.33 -24.25 -22.58
CA ILE A 10 -0.04 -23.88 -22.99
C ILE A 10 -1.00 -24.10 -21.80
N LEU A 11 -0.80 -25.19 -21.03
CA LEU A 11 -1.60 -25.44 -19.84
C LEU A 11 -1.48 -24.28 -18.83
N GLY A 12 -0.29 -23.69 -18.69
CA GLY A 12 -0.10 -22.49 -17.83
C GLY A 12 -0.79 -21.23 -18.38
N ILE A 13 -0.87 -21.03 -19.69
CA ILE A 13 -1.67 -19.93 -20.26
C ILE A 13 -3.15 -20.11 -19.93
N VAL A 14 -3.67 -21.32 -20.08
CA VAL A 14 -5.05 -21.64 -19.72
C VAL A 14 -5.29 -21.44 -18.22
N LEU A 15 -4.33 -21.81 -17.37
CA LEU A 15 -4.38 -21.60 -15.93
C LEU A 15 -4.59 -20.11 -15.57
N ILE A 16 -3.80 -19.20 -16.17
CA ILE A 16 -3.97 -17.76 -15.95
C ILE A 16 -5.32 -17.27 -16.46
N ALA A 17 -5.73 -17.69 -17.66
CA ALA A 17 -7.00 -17.26 -18.23
C ALA A 17 -8.19 -17.68 -17.35
N VAL A 18 -8.19 -18.93 -16.86
CA VAL A 18 -9.23 -19.44 -15.95
C VAL A 18 -9.15 -18.75 -14.60
N MET A 19 -7.96 -18.46 -14.07
CA MET A 19 -7.77 -17.70 -12.84
C MET A 19 -8.41 -16.30 -12.95
N LEU A 20 -8.04 -15.55 -13.99
CA LEU A 20 -8.60 -14.21 -14.19
C LEU A 20 -10.12 -14.27 -14.36
N PHE A 21 -10.64 -15.19 -15.18
CA PHE A 21 -12.08 -15.38 -15.33
C PHE A 21 -12.77 -15.67 -14.00
N SER A 22 -12.23 -16.58 -13.20
CA SER A 22 -12.81 -16.96 -11.90
C SER A 22 -12.85 -15.78 -10.93
N ILE A 23 -11.80 -14.97 -10.89
CA ILE A 23 -11.74 -13.78 -10.04
C ILE A 23 -12.75 -12.72 -10.52
N PHE A 24 -12.88 -12.50 -11.82
CA PHE A 24 -13.88 -11.57 -12.38
C PHE A 24 -15.31 -12.01 -12.12
N VAL A 25 -15.58 -13.31 -12.05
CA VAL A 25 -16.90 -13.87 -11.63
C VAL A 25 -17.17 -13.64 -10.13
N GLY A 26 -16.12 -13.35 -9.34
CA GLY A 26 -16.26 -13.04 -7.91
C GLY A 26 -15.89 -14.18 -6.95
N PHE A 27 -15.19 -15.21 -7.42
CA PHE A 27 -14.68 -16.25 -6.52
C PHE A 27 -13.58 -15.69 -5.60
N PRO A 28 -13.54 -16.09 -4.31
CA PRO A 28 -12.50 -15.66 -3.38
C PRO A 28 -11.10 -16.05 -3.88
N ILE A 29 -10.19 -15.08 -3.95
CA ILE A 29 -8.89 -15.21 -4.62
C ILE A 29 -8.07 -16.37 -4.06
N SER A 30 -7.86 -16.44 -2.74
CA SER A 30 -7.03 -17.47 -2.11
C SER A 30 -7.52 -18.90 -2.40
N PHE A 31 -8.84 -19.12 -2.33
CA PHE A 31 -9.42 -20.44 -2.65
C PHE A 31 -9.31 -20.77 -4.14
N THR A 32 -9.51 -19.78 -5.00
CA THR A 32 -9.33 -19.92 -6.45
C THR A 32 -7.91 -20.34 -6.78
N LEU A 33 -6.91 -19.67 -6.19
CA LEU A 33 -5.50 -19.98 -6.43
C LEU A 33 -5.13 -21.39 -5.96
N ILE A 34 -5.57 -21.80 -4.75
CA ILE A 34 -5.33 -23.14 -4.23
C ILE A 34 -5.98 -24.19 -5.14
N PHE A 35 -7.24 -24.00 -5.49
CA PHE A 35 -7.99 -24.94 -6.32
C PHE A 35 -7.39 -25.09 -7.71
N LEU A 36 -7.15 -23.98 -8.40
CA LEU A 36 -6.58 -24.01 -9.76
C LEU A 36 -5.13 -24.50 -9.75
N GLY A 37 -4.31 -24.07 -8.79
CA GLY A 37 -2.96 -24.58 -8.62
C GLY A 37 -2.96 -26.10 -8.43
N PHE A 38 -3.91 -26.60 -7.67
CA PHE A 38 -4.06 -28.05 -7.46
C PHE A 38 -4.49 -28.80 -8.73
N VAL A 39 -5.55 -28.32 -9.39
CA VAL A 39 -6.09 -28.96 -10.61
C VAL A 39 -5.05 -28.93 -11.73
N PHE A 40 -4.51 -27.79 -12.05
CA PHE A 40 -3.56 -27.64 -13.18
C PHE A 40 -2.19 -28.26 -12.86
N GLY A 41 -1.74 -28.19 -11.60
CA GLY A 41 -0.54 -28.89 -11.16
C GLY A 41 -0.69 -30.41 -11.28
N TYR A 42 -1.84 -30.96 -10.88
CA TYR A 42 -2.10 -32.39 -11.04
C TYR A 42 -2.16 -32.80 -12.52
N LEU A 43 -2.79 -31.97 -13.38
CA LEU A 43 -2.83 -32.22 -14.82
C LEU A 43 -1.44 -32.12 -15.47
N GLY A 44 -0.57 -31.20 -15.01
CA GLY A 44 0.74 -30.95 -15.58
C GLY A 44 1.81 -31.95 -15.13
N PHE A 45 1.86 -32.31 -13.86
CA PHE A 45 2.94 -33.15 -13.30
C PHE A 45 2.47 -34.16 -12.22
N GLY A 46 1.16 -34.43 -12.15
CA GLY A 46 0.58 -35.51 -11.34
C GLY A 46 0.75 -35.33 -9.84
N HIS A 47 1.04 -36.42 -9.12
CA HIS A 47 1.09 -36.45 -7.65
C HIS A 47 2.14 -35.51 -7.02
N LEU A 48 3.09 -35.00 -7.78
CA LEU A 48 4.10 -34.07 -7.29
C LEU A 48 3.50 -32.77 -6.76
N VAL A 49 2.28 -32.40 -7.21
CA VAL A 49 1.54 -31.22 -6.74
C VAL A 49 1.29 -31.21 -5.23
N PHE A 50 1.05 -32.37 -4.62
CA PHE A 50 0.83 -32.50 -3.17
C PHE A 50 2.09 -32.13 -2.38
N TYR A 51 3.24 -32.64 -2.84
CA TYR A 51 4.53 -32.30 -2.24
C TYR A 51 4.83 -30.80 -2.40
N LEU A 52 4.62 -30.26 -3.60
CA LEU A 52 4.83 -28.84 -3.90
C LEU A 52 3.96 -27.95 -3.01
N MET A 53 2.69 -28.29 -2.85
CA MET A 53 1.78 -27.56 -1.96
C MET A 53 2.31 -27.55 -0.52
N THR A 54 2.66 -28.73 0.02
CA THR A 54 3.18 -28.85 1.38
C THR A 54 4.46 -28.02 1.56
N LEU A 55 5.37 -28.08 0.59
CA LEU A 55 6.62 -27.33 0.62
C LEU A 55 6.36 -25.82 0.64
N GLN A 56 5.51 -25.30 -0.27
CA GLN A 56 5.26 -23.88 -0.37
C GLN A 56 4.53 -23.32 0.86
N PHE A 57 3.56 -24.03 1.40
CA PHE A 57 2.92 -23.63 2.65
C PHE A 57 3.90 -23.62 3.82
N SER A 58 4.74 -24.67 3.91
CA SER A 58 5.78 -24.73 4.96
C SER A 58 6.78 -23.59 4.86
N MET A 59 7.22 -23.23 3.65
CA MET A 59 8.14 -22.12 3.44
C MET A 59 7.55 -20.79 3.93
N VAL A 60 6.29 -20.50 3.59
CA VAL A 60 5.61 -19.28 4.06
C VAL A 60 5.47 -19.25 5.58
N MET A 61 5.17 -20.39 6.21
CA MET A 61 5.03 -20.49 7.66
C MET A 61 6.37 -20.33 8.42
N THR A 62 7.49 -20.59 7.77
CA THR A 62 8.83 -20.46 8.36
C THR A 62 9.55 -19.17 7.96
N GLU A 63 8.96 -18.36 7.06
CA GLU A 63 9.55 -17.10 6.61
C GLU A 63 9.54 -16.05 7.72
N GLN A 64 10.72 -15.75 8.27
CA GLN A 64 10.87 -14.85 9.42
C GLN A 64 10.45 -13.41 9.12
N THR A 65 10.68 -12.93 7.91
CA THR A 65 10.37 -11.57 7.52
C THR A 65 8.85 -11.32 7.54
N LEU A 66 8.06 -12.33 7.21
CA LEU A 66 6.59 -12.21 7.22
C LEU A 66 6.02 -12.08 8.65
N ALA A 67 6.77 -12.45 9.68
CA ALA A 67 6.35 -12.23 11.07
C ALA A 67 6.29 -10.73 11.44
N ALA A 68 6.95 -9.86 10.66
CA ALA A 68 6.80 -8.41 10.82
C ALA A 68 5.37 -7.91 10.49
N VAL A 69 4.64 -8.60 9.60
CA VAL A 69 3.30 -8.19 9.15
C VAL A 69 2.32 -8.09 10.31
N PRO A 70 2.04 -9.13 11.12
CA PRO A 70 1.12 -9.02 12.24
C PRO A 70 1.55 -7.97 13.26
N LEU A 71 2.84 -7.77 13.48
CA LEU A 71 3.37 -6.81 14.44
C LEU A 71 3.17 -5.37 13.98
N PHE A 72 3.43 -5.05 12.70
CA PHE A 72 3.12 -3.73 12.14
C PHE A 72 1.62 -3.46 12.07
N VAL A 73 0.80 -4.46 11.68
CA VAL A 73 -0.66 -4.34 11.71
C VAL A 73 -1.15 -4.02 13.11
N PHE A 74 -0.65 -4.73 14.12
CA PHE A 74 -1.01 -4.48 15.52
C PHE A 74 -0.57 -3.09 15.98
N MET A 75 0.66 -2.69 15.65
CA MET A 75 1.17 -1.34 15.95
C MET A 75 0.22 -0.27 15.39
N GLY A 76 -0.17 -0.38 14.12
CA GLY A 76 -1.06 0.58 13.46
C GLY A 76 -2.44 0.63 14.10
N ILE A 77 -3.07 -0.53 14.37
CA ILE A 77 -4.38 -0.61 15.02
C ILE A 77 -4.33 -0.04 16.44
N MET A 78 -3.28 -0.32 17.20
CA MET A 78 -3.13 0.22 18.57
C MET A 78 -2.95 1.73 18.57
N MET A 79 -2.19 2.29 17.62
CA MET A 79 -2.06 3.75 17.47
C MET A 79 -3.38 4.41 17.09
N GLU A 80 -4.18 3.76 16.23
CA GLU A 80 -5.55 4.16 15.89
C GLU A 80 -6.42 4.20 17.14
N GLN A 81 -6.48 3.11 17.87
CA GLN A 81 -7.33 2.98 19.07
C GLN A 81 -6.90 3.89 20.23
N ALA A 82 -5.62 4.30 20.26
CA ALA A 82 -5.12 5.27 21.20
C ALA A 82 -5.59 6.71 20.92
N GLY A 83 -6.25 6.98 19.79
CA GLY A 83 -6.75 8.30 19.41
C GLY A 83 -5.63 9.29 19.06
N LEU A 84 -4.45 8.79 18.71
CA LEU A 84 -3.29 9.62 18.38
C LEU A 84 -3.50 10.41 17.09
N MET A 85 -4.25 9.83 16.15
CA MET A 85 -4.48 10.41 14.83
C MET A 85 -5.42 11.61 14.89
N GLU A 86 -6.52 11.51 15.66
CA GLU A 86 -7.46 12.61 15.87
C GLU A 86 -6.77 13.79 16.53
N ARG A 87 -5.91 13.49 17.50
CA ARG A 87 -5.15 14.52 18.19
C ARG A 87 -4.17 15.21 17.27
N LEU A 88 -3.43 14.45 16.46
CA LEU A 88 -2.50 14.99 15.47
C LEU A 88 -3.23 15.85 14.43
N PHE A 89 -4.36 15.36 13.88
CA PHE A 89 -5.18 16.11 12.93
C PHE A 89 -5.65 17.44 13.52
N SER A 90 -6.22 17.41 14.72
CA SER A 90 -6.69 18.61 15.41
C SER A 90 -5.56 19.60 15.67
N ALA A 91 -4.38 19.13 16.07
CA ALA A 91 -3.21 19.95 16.30
C ALA A 91 -2.71 20.65 15.04
N VAL A 92 -2.60 19.90 13.92
CA VAL A 92 -2.19 20.47 12.64
C VAL A 92 -3.25 21.44 12.10
N GLN A 93 -4.54 21.11 12.26
CA GLN A 93 -5.65 21.98 11.91
C GLN A 93 -5.57 23.31 12.67
N MET A 94 -5.34 23.29 13.97
CA MET A 94 -5.18 24.49 14.79
C MET A 94 -3.98 25.33 14.33
N MET A 95 -2.84 24.69 14.10
CA MET A 95 -1.61 25.37 13.68
C MET A 95 -1.76 26.04 12.31
N LEU A 96 -2.41 25.38 11.36
CA LEU A 96 -2.60 25.89 10.00
C LEU A 96 -3.92 26.64 9.79
N SER A 97 -4.68 26.93 10.85
CA SER A 97 -6.03 27.50 10.79
C SER A 97 -6.15 28.81 10.01
N ARG A 98 -5.06 29.55 9.87
CA ARG A 98 -4.96 30.81 9.11
C ARG A 98 -4.58 30.62 7.64
N VAL A 99 -4.24 29.40 7.22
CA VAL A 99 -3.80 29.09 5.88
C VAL A 99 -4.98 28.59 5.05
N ARG A 100 -5.10 29.06 3.80
CA ARG A 100 -6.09 28.53 2.85
C ARG A 100 -5.78 27.07 2.52
N GLY A 101 -6.81 26.23 2.51
CA GLY A 101 -6.63 24.79 2.28
C GLY A 101 -6.00 24.05 3.46
N SER A 102 -5.97 24.64 4.65
CA SER A 102 -5.35 24.09 5.86
C SER A 102 -5.77 22.65 6.18
N LEU A 103 -7.04 22.32 5.96
CA LEU A 103 -7.54 20.95 6.22
C LEU A 103 -7.00 19.95 5.22
N PHE A 104 -6.70 20.33 3.98
CA PHE A 104 -6.02 19.46 3.01
C PHE A 104 -4.59 19.14 3.46
N TYR A 105 -3.85 20.14 3.92
CA TYR A 105 -2.50 19.93 4.46
C TYR A 105 -2.52 19.09 5.72
N ALA A 106 -3.50 19.31 6.60
CA ALA A 106 -3.66 18.51 7.80
C ALA A 106 -3.91 17.03 7.46
N VAL A 107 -4.79 16.76 6.49
CA VAL A 107 -5.02 15.39 6.00
C VAL A 107 -3.75 14.79 5.44
N LEU A 108 -3.05 15.47 4.53
CA LEU A 108 -1.83 14.93 3.90
C LEU A 108 -0.71 14.70 4.91
N PHE A 109 -0.52 15.64 5.86
CA PHE A 109 0.48 15.51 6.91
C PHE A 109 0.19 14.32 7.84
N VAL A 110 -1.06 14.20 8.30
CA VAL A 110 -1.50 13.06 9.11
C VAL A 110 -1.37 11.77 8.31
N SER A 111 -1.72 11.81 7.01
CA SER A 111 -1.58 10.64 6.12
C SER A 111 -0.16 10.11 6.06
N ILE A 112 0.87 10.96 5.98
CA ILE A 112 2.27 10.52 5.94
C ILE A 112 2.62 9.73 7.20
N ILE A 113 2.25 10.24 8.39
CA ILE A 113 2.57 9.60 9.67
C ILE A 113 1.73 8.35 9.88
N PHE A 114 0.43 8.44 9.56
CA PHE A 114 -0.49 7.33 9.73
C PHE A 114 -0.27 6.21 8.71
N ALA A 115 0.07 6.59 7.48
CA ALA A 115 0.48 5.67 6.43
C ALA A 115 1.59 4.75 6.91
N ALA A 116 2.65 5.34 7.46
CA ALA A 116 3.77 4.61 8.04
C ALA A 116 3.37 3.70 9.23
N ALA A 117 2.27 4.02 9.92
CA ALA A 117 1.83 3.24 11.08
C ALA A 117 0.96 2.04 10.73
N THR A 118 0.06 2.14 9.73
CA THR A 118 -0.98 1.14 9.47
C THR A 118 -0.72 0.26 8.26
N GLY A 119 -0.14 0.80 7.20
CA GLY A 119 0.06 0.07 5.94
C GLY A 119 -1.24 -0.42 5.26
N ILE A 120 -2.43 0.02 5.71
CA ILE A 120 -3.74 -0.47 5.26
C ILE A 120 -4.56 0.70 4.72
N VAL A 121 -4.79 0.74 3.39
CA VAL A 121 -5.49 1.84 2.71
C VAL A 121 -6.92 2.03 3.23
N GLY A 122 -7.70 0.95 3.31
CA GLY A 122 -9.11 1.04 3.72
C GLY A 122 -9.28 1.64 5.11
N ALA A 123 -8.47 1.22 6.09
CA ALA A 123 -8.48 1.80 7.44
C ALA A 123 -8.06 3.27 7.41
N SER A 124 -7.00 3.60 6.68
CA SER A 124 -6.51 4.97 6.56
C SER A 124 -7.55 5.92 5.96
N VAL A 125 -8.19 5.54 4.85
CA VAL A 125 -9.25 6.34 4.21
C VAL A 125 -10.45 6.51 5.13
N THR A 126 -10.86 5.44 5.81
CA THR A 126 -11.99 5.47 6.75
C THR A 126 -11.74 6.47 7.87
N ILE A 127 -10.60 6.40 8.53
CA ILE A 127 -10.27 7.26 9.66
C ILE A 127 -10.09 8.70 9.23
N LEU A 128 -9.33 8.94 8.15
CA LEU A 128 -9.16 10.28 7.60
C LEU A 128 -10.51 10.87 7.17
N GLY A 129 -11.41 10.06 6.62
CA GLY A 129 -12.77 10.46 6.29
C GLY A 129 -13.57 10.91 7.51
N ILE A 130 -13.60 10.09 8.56
CA ILE A 130 -14.30 10.41 9.82
C ILE A 130 -13.77 11.70 10.44
N MET A 131 -12.44 11.86 10.48
CA MET A 131 -11.80 13.01 11.12
C MET A 131 -11.94 14.29 10.32
N ALA A 132 -11.66 14.24 9.02
CA ALA A 132 -11.53 15.44 8.20
C ALA A 132 -12.84 15.89 7.59
N ALA A 133 -13.72 14.99 7.14
CA ALA A 133 -14.91 15.36 6.39
C ALA A 133 -15.87 16.27 7.18
N LYS A 134 -16.04 15.99 8.48
CA LYS A 134 -16.89 16.83 9.35
C LYS A 134 -16.36 18.27 9.44
N SER A 135 -15.06 18.44 9.61
CA SER A 135 -14.42 19.77 9.67
C SER A 135 -14.44 20.46 8.31
N MET A 136 -14.23 19.71 7.23
CA MET A 136 -14.27 20.21 5.86
C MET A 136 -15.68 20.66 5.48
N ASN A 137 -16.72 19.88 5.77
CA ASN A 137 -18.12 20.26 5.55
C ASN A 137 -18.50 21.52 6.32
N LYS A 138 -18.15 21.60 7.62
CA LYS A 138 -18.42 22.78 8.45
C LYS A 138 -17.75 24.03 7.91
N SER A 139 -16.54 23.91 7.36
CA SER A 139 -15.75 25.02 6.83
C SER A 139 -16.02 25.32 5.36
N GLY A 140 -16.96 24.62 4.70
CA GLY A 140 -17.35 24.87 3.32
C GLY A 140 -16.30 24.46 2.28
N TYR A 141 -15.50 23.45 2.56
CA TYR A 141 -14.51 22.90 1.61
C TYR A 141 -15.16 22.20 0.43
N ASP A 142 -14.53 22.27 -0.74
CA ASP A 142 -15.00 21.54 -1.93
C ASP A 142 -14.93 20.03 -1.72
N VAL A 143 -16.07 19.36 -1.94
CA VAL A 143 -16.21 17.92 -1.70
C VAL A 143 -15.29 17.08 -2.59
N ARG A 144 -15.10 17.48 -3.86
CA ARG A 144 -14.27 16.76 -4.82
C ARG A 144 -12.81 16.79 -4.40
N LEU A 145 -12.31 17.99 -4.09
CA LEU A 145 -10.92 18.15 -3.67
C LEU A 145 -10.67 17.49 -2.31
N ALA A 146 -11.65 17.53 -1.40
CA ALA A 146 -11.62 16.88 -0.10
C ALA A 146 -11.57 15.33 -0.26
N ALA A 147 -12.47 14.77 -1.04
CA ALA A 147 -12.52 13.34 -1.29
C ALA A 147 -11.22 12.83 -1.93
N GLY A 148 -10.70 13.54 -2.94
CA GLY A 148 -9.43 13.20 -3.58
C GLY A 148 -8.26 13.27 -2.61
N THR A 149 -8.18 14.29 -1.76
CA THR A 149 -7.11 14.44 -0.77
C THR A 149 -7.14 13.34 0.30
N ILE A 150 -8.33 12.99 0.81
CA ILE A 150 -8.51 11.94 1.81
C ILE A 150 -8.15 10.57 1.23
N THR A 151 -8.68 10.24 0.06
CA THR A 151 -8.44 8.94 -0.57
C THR A 151 -6.99 8.77 -1.02
N ALA A 152 -6.42 9.76 -1.69
CA ALA A 152 -5.01 9.73 -2.11
C ALA A 152 -4.05 9.75 -0.91
N GLY A 153 -4.36 10.52 0.13
CA GLY A 153 -3.62 10.49 1.39
C GLY A 153 -3.61 9.09 2.00
N GLY A 154 -4.76 8.43 2.03
CA GLY A 154 -4.87 7.05 2.53
C GLY A 154 -4.04 6.04 1.74
N THR A 155 -3.85 6.22 0.42
CA THR A 155 -3.02 5.31 -0.39
C THR A 155 -1.53 5.45 -0.14
N LEU A 156 -1.04 6.55 0.43
CA LEU A 156 0.37 6.69 0.81
C LEU A 156 0.84 5.58 1.77
N GLY A 157 -0.10 4.98 2.52
CA GLY A 157 0.17 3.92 3.49
C GLY A 157 0.75 2.63 2.94
N ILE A 158 0.53 2.34 1.68
CA ILE A 158 1.14 1.15 1.05
C ILE A 158 2.54 1.43 0.50
N LEU A 159 2.95 2.71 0.40
CA LEU A 159 4.28 3.07 -0.09
C LEU A 159 5.22 3.54 1.01
N ILE A 160 4.76 4.46 1.89
CA ILE A 160 5.63 5.04 2.94
C ILE A 160 5.93 3.99 4.01
N PRO A 161 7.22 3.68 4.27
CA PRO A 161 7.60 2.69 5.28
C PRO A 161 7.27 3.13 6.74
N PRO A 162 7.02 2.13 7.62
CA PRO A 162 6.95 0.70 7.36
C PRO A 162 5.65 0.28 6.65
N SER A 163 5.78 -0.37 5.50
CA SER A 163 4.67 -0.76 4.62
C SER A 163 4.55 -2.28 4.55
N ILE A 164 3.35 -2.81 4.79
CA ILE A 164 3.06 -4.25 4.69
C ILE A 164 3.33 -4.77 3.29
N MET A 165 2.98 -3.98 2.26
CA MET A 165 3.21 -4.36 0.87
C MET A 165 4.70 -4.55 0.59
N LEU A 166 5.56 -3.64 1.04
CA LEU A 166 7.00 -3.74 0.83
C LEU A 166 7.62 -4.91 1.62
N VAL A 167 7.10 -5.21 2.83
CA VAL A 167 7.53 -6.40 3.59
C VAL A 167 7.21 -7.68 2.83
N VAL A 168 6.04 -7.76 2.21
CA VAL A 168 5.63 -8.93 1.41
C VAL A 168 6.40 -9.00 0.08
N MET A 169 6.67 -7.85 -0.55
CA MET A 169 7.44 -7.80 -1.81
C MET A 169 8.88 -8.28 -1.66
N GLY A 170 9.51 -8.01 -0.53
CA GLY A 170 10.92 -8.36 -0.30
C GLY A 170 11.23 -9.82 -0.62
N PRO A 171 10.65 -10.79 0.10
CA PRO A 171 10.86 -12.22 -0.16
C PRO A 171 10.43 -12.67 -1.57
N ILE A 172 9.41 -12.04 -2.15
CA ILE A 172 8.88 -12.39 -3.48
C ILE A 172 9.84 -12.00 -4.60
N MET A 173 10.49 -10.84 -4.47
CA MET A 173 11.44 -10.32 -5.45
C MET A 173 12.90 -10.62 -5.10
N GLU A 174 13.13 -11.36 -4.01
CA GLU A 174 14.46 -11.67 -3.48
C GLU A 174 15.29 -10.41 -3.18
N ILE A 175 14.62 -9.34 -2.73
CA ILE A 175 15.23 -8.06 -2.37
C ILE A 175 15.13 -7.85 -0.86
N PRO A 176 16.20 -7.40 -0.18
CA PRO A 176 16.11 -7.04 1.23
C PRO A 176 15.02 -5.99 1.49
N VAL A 177 14.18 -6.22 2.48
CA VAL A 177 13.10 -5.27 2.86
C VAL A 177 13.66 -3.91 3.27
N THR A 178 14.88 -3.88 3.83
CA THR A 178 15.61 -2.66 4.16
C THR A 178 15.82 -1.77 2.96
N ASP A 179 16.22 -2.36 1.82
CA ASP A 179 16.47 -1.63 0.57
C ASP A 179 15.15 -1.09 -0.01
N LEU A 180 14.09 -1.88 0.04
CA LEU A 180 12.75 -1.45 -0.39
C LEU A 180 12.22 -0.31 0.48
N PHE A 181 12.44 -0.37 1.79
CA PHE A 181 12.05 0.72 2.69
C PHE A 181 12.83 2.00 2.38
N ALA A 182 14.15 1.92 2.25
CA ALA A 182 14.96 3.07 1.86
C ALA A 182 14.50 3.66 0.51
N ALA A 183 14.26 2.80 -0.49
CA ALA A 183 13.85 3.20 -1.83
C ALA A 183 12.47 3.88 -1.87
N ALA A 184 11.57 3.54 -0.96
CA ALA A 184 10.20 4.04 -0.95
C ALA A 184 10.02 5.41 -0.27
N ILE A 185 10.97 5.84 0.60
CA ILE A 185 10.85 7.09 1.36
C ILE A 185 10.74 8.30 0.44
N ILE A 186 11.70 8.47 -0.47
CA ILE A 186 11.73 9.65 -1.35
C ILE A 186 10.52 9.67 -2.29
N PRO A 187 10.15 8.58 -2.99
CA PRO A 187 8.92 8.51 -3.78
C PRO A 187 7.65 8.83 -2.98
N GLY A 188 7.54 8.30 -1.76
CA GLY A 188 6.37 8.55 -0.90
C GLY A 188 6.25 10.02 -0.50
N ILE A 189 7.35 10.65 -0.09
CA ILE A 189 7.40 12.08 0.23
C ILE A 189 7.15 12.93 -1.03
N MET A 190 7.71 12.54 -2.17
CA MET A 190 7.49 13.21 -3.46
C MET A 190 6.00 13.23 -3.81
N LEU A 191 5.30 12.11 -3.72
CA LEU A 191 3.86 12.06 -3.96
C LEU A 191 3.08 12.96 -3.01
N ALA A 192 3.40 12.95 -1.72
CA ALA A 192 2.77 13.84 -0.74
C ALA A 192 2.99 15.32 -1.07
N ILE A 193 4.20 15.69 -1.54
CA ILE A 193 4.51 17.05 -1.99
C ILE A 193 3.72 17.41 -3.27
N ILE A 194 3.60 16.49 -4.21
CA ILE A 194 2.80 16.69 -5.43
C ILE A 194 1.33 16.94 -5.06
N TYR A 195 0.75 16.16 -4.14
CA TYR A 195 -0.62 16.35 -3.68
C TYR A 195 -0.80 17.67 -2.95
N ALA A 196 0.12 18.00 -2.04
CA ALA A 196 0.11 19.30 -1.34
C ALA A 196 0.27 20.48 -2.32
N GLY A 197 1.16 20.38 -3.28
CA GLY A 197 1.36 21.37 -4.33
C GLY A 197 0.09 21.58 -5.17
N TYR A 198 -0.53 20.49 -5.60
CA TYR A 198 -1.78 20.54 -6.35
C TYR A 198 -2.91 21.20 -5.55
N THR A 199 -3.14 20.79 -4.30
CA THR A 199 -4.17 21.40 -3.46
C THR A 199 -3.88 22.86 -3.19
N THR A 200 -2.61 23.23 -3.00
CA THR A 200 -2.16 24.63 -2.87
C THR A 200 -2.55 25.44 -4.09
N ILE A 201 -2.12 25.02 -5.27
CA ILE A 201 -2.38 25.73 -6.53
C ILE A 201 -3.90 25.90 -6.74
N ARG A 202 -4.68 24.85 -6.52
CA ARG A 202 -6.14 24.86 -6.66
C ARG A 202 -6.81 25.87 -5.69
N CYS A 203 -6.38 25.92 -4.43
CA CYS A 203 -6.91 26.84 -3.42
C CYS A 203 -6.46 28.30 -3.65
N TYR A 204 -5.30 28.54 -4.27
CA TYR A 204 -4.85 29.88 -4.64
C TYR A 204 -5.59 30.42 -5.86
N ILE A 205 -5.81 29.57 -6.88
CA ILE A 205 -6.57 29.96 -8.10
C ILE A 205 -8.04 30.17 -7.75
N ASN A 206 -8.63 29.29 -6.96
CA ASN A 206 -10.02 29.39 -6.53
C ASN A 206 -10.12 29.26 -5.00
N PRO A 207 -10.14 30.39 -4.27
CA PRO A 207 -10.18 30.39 -2.81
C PRO A 207 -11.40 29.74 -2.17
N SER A 208 -12.48 29.56 -2.92
CA SER A 208 -13.69 28.88 -2.42
C SER A 208 -13.53 27.39 -2.22
N LEU A 209 -12.50 26.77 -2.86
CA LEU A 209 -12.25 25.33 -2.73
C LEU A 209 -11.72 24.93 -1.35
N GLY A 210 -10.99 25.82 -0.67
CA GLY A 210 -10.42 25.59 0.65
C GLY A 210 -10.38 26.87 1.47
N PRO A 211 -11.53 27.35 1.97
CA PRO A 211 -11.58 28.60 2.74
C PRO A 211 -10.77 28.49 4.03
N VAL A 212 -10.37 29.62 4.55
CA VAL A 212 -9.70 29.74 5.84
C VAL A 212 -10.70 29.38 6.94
N ILE A 213 -10.27 28.69 7.98
CA ILE A 213 -11.14 28.35 9.12
C ILE A 213 -11.70 29.64 9.75
N PRO A 214 -13.02 29.72 10.01
CA PRO A 214 -13.64 30.89 10.64
C PRO A 214 -12.96 31.29 11.95
N GLU A 215 -12.87 32.59 12.21
CA GLU A 215 -12.17 33.09 13.43
C GLU A 215 -12.78 32.58 14.74
N GLU A 216 -14.08 32.31 14.72
CA GLU A 216 -14.81 31.77 15.88
C GLU A 216 -14.39 30.34 16.25
N ASP A 217 -13.94 29.57 15.24
CA ASP A 217 -13.51 28.16 15.40
C ASP A 217 -11.99 28.02 15.60
N ARG A 218 -11.24 29.14 15.63
CA ARG A 218 -9.79 29.12 15.81
C ARG A 218 -9.42 29.13 17.30
N GLU A 219 -8.52 28.24 17.68
CA GLU A 219 -7.86 28.32 18.99
C GLU A 219 -6.97 29.57 19.02
N LYS A 220 -7.16 30.41 20.06
CA LYS A 220 -6.43 31.67 20.23
C LYS A 220 -5.20 31.52 21.11
N ASN A 221 -5.17 30.48 21.94
CA ASN A 221 -4.08 30.26 22.88
C ASN A 221 -2.93 29.50 22.21
N THR A 222 -1.86 30.20 21.87
CA THR A 222 -0.66 29.63 21.26
C THR A 222 -0.04 28.51 22.08
N SER A 223 -0.08 28.58 23.41
CA SER A 223 0.47 27.54 24.29
C SER A 223 -0.31 26.21 24.13
N VAL A 224 -1.63 26.30 23.98
CA VAL A 224 -2.48 25.13 23.74
C VAL A 224 -2.17 24.52 22.38
N ILE A 225 -2.05 25.33 21.33
CA ILE A 225 -1.70 24.88 19.99
C ILE A 225 -0.36 24.14 19.99
N VAL A 226 0.65 24.72 20.60
CA VAL A 226 2.00 24.14 20.69
C VAL A 226 1.97 22.84 21.49
N TYR A 227 1.30 22.84 22.65
CA TYR A 227 1.18 21.63 23.48
C TYR A 227 0.47 20.49 22.76
N GLU A 228 -0.67 20.76 22.12
CA GLU A 228 -1.41 19.74 21.35
C GLU A 228 -0.62 19.24 20.14
N PHE A 229 0.12 20.13 19.46
CA PHE A 229 0.98 19.74 18.35
C PHE A 229 2.09 18.80 18.80
N PHE A 230 2.82 19.15 19.87
CA PHE A 230 3.88 18.26 20.37
C PHE A 230 3.34 16.95 20.92
N MET A 231 2.22 16.98 21.66
CA MET A 231 1.61 15.77 22.19
C MET A 231 0.93 14.90 21.11
N GLY A 232 0.44 15.49 20.03
CA GLY A 232 -0.14 14.76 18.91
C GLY A 232 0.90 14.23 17.93
N LEU A 233 2.01 14.96 17.71
CA LEU A 233 3.01 14.62 16.71
C LEU A 233 4.17 13.78 17.27
N VAL A 234 4.77 14.22 18.39
CA VAL A 234 6.05 13.64 18.84
C VAL A 234 5.94 12.16 19.21
N PRO A 235 4.92 11.69 19.98
CA PRO A 235 4.86 10.29 20.34
C PRO A 235 4.66 9.34 19.15
N PRO A 236 3.69 9.56 18.23
CA PRO A 236 3.54 8.67 17.07
C PRO A 236 4.72 8.77 16.11
N ALA A 237 5.25 9.98 15.87
CA ALA A 237 6.42 10.16 15.02
C ALA A 237 7.66 9.47 15.62
N ALA A 238 7.92 9.65 16.91
CA ALA A 238 9.03 8.99 17.58
C ALA A 238 8.94 7.46 17.49
N LEU A 239 7.74 6.90 17.64
CA LEU A 239 7.52 5.46 17.48
C LEU A 239 7.84 4.99 16.06
N VAL A 240 7.28 5.64 15.06
CA VAL A 240 7.50 5.30 13.65
C VAL A 240 8.97 5.49 13.26
N PHE A 241 9.56 6.64 13.60
CA PHE A 241 10.95 6.92 13.27
C PHE A 241 11.94 6.03 14.02
N SER A 242 11.64 5.61 15.26
CA SER A 242 12.50 4.66 15.97
C SER A 242 12.44 3.27 15.34
N ALA A 243 11.26 2.79 14.96
CA ALA A 243 11.09 1.52 14.26
C ALA A 243 11.77 1.55 12.87
N LEU A 244 11.43 2.53 12.04
CA LEU A 244 12.01 2.67 10.71
C LEU A 244 13.51 2.97 10.77
N GLY A 245 13.94 3.88 11.64
CA GLY A 245 15.33 4.25 11.80
C GLY A 245 16.21 3.09 12.26
N SER A 246 15.72 2.25 13.18
CA SER A 246 16.45 1.04 13.60
C SER A 246 16.67 0.05 12.46
N ILE A 247 15.68 -0.09 11.55
CA ILE A 247 15.79 -0.91 10.35
C ILE A 247 16.84 -0.32 9.38
N LEU A 248 16.70 0.97 9.04
CA LEU A 248 17.57 1.64 8.06
C LEU A 248 19.03 1.72 8.52
N LEU A 249 19.25 1.85 9.82
CA LEU A 249 20.60 1.86 10.41
C LEU A 249 21.18 0.45 10.62
N GLY A 250 20.43 -0.61 10.27
CA GLY A 250 20.87 -2.00 10.47
C GLY A 250 20.93 -2.44 11.94
N LEU A 251 20.31 -1.69 12.86
CA LEU A 251 20.30 -2.00 14.30
C LEU A 251 19.29 -3.09 14.66
N ALA A 252 18.24 -3.26 13.86
CA ALA A 252 17.20 -4.25 14.05
C ALA A 252 16.70 -4.79 12.71
N THR A 253 16.34 -6.07 12.70
CA THR A 253 15.61 -6.66 11.58
C THR A 253 14.19 -6.06 11.48
N PRO A 254 13.52 -6.14 10.32
CA PRO A 254 12.13 -5.67 10.20
C PRO A 254 11.19 -6.29 11.26
N THR A 255 11.39 -7.54 11.63
CA THR A 255 10.59 -8.26 12.63
C THR A 255 10.84 -7.75 14.04
N GLU A 256 12.10 -7.54 14.42
CA GLU A 256 12.47 -6.97 15.73
C GLU A 256 11.95 -5.55 15.88
N ALA A 257 12.13 -4.71 14.85
CA ALA A 257 11.63 -3.35 14.85
C ALA A 257 10.10 -3.30 14.93
N ALA A 258 9.40 -4.20 14.23
CA ALA A 258 7.95 -4.33 14.31
C ALA A 258 7.50 -4.74 15.72
N GLY A 259 8.23 -5.66 16.37
CA GLY A 259 7.99 -6.06 17.76
C GLY A 259 8.16 -4.90 18.75
N CYS A 260 9.25 -4.15 18.61
CA CYS A 260 9.48 -2.93 19.41
C CYS A 260 8.39 -1.87 19.14
N GLY A 261 8.00 -1.71 17.86
CA GLY A 261 6.93 -0.81 17.46
C GLY A 261 5.57 -1.19 18.07
N ALA A 262 5.22 -2.48 18.01
CA ALA A 262 3.99 -3.01 18.64
C ALA A 262 3.97 -2.78 20.15
N PHE A 263 5.07 -3.03 20.83
CA PHE A 263 5.22 -2.79 22.24
C PHE A 263 5.17 -1.29 22.59
N GLY A 264 5.85 -0.46 21.79
CA GLY A 264 5.79 1.01 21.93
C GLY A 264 4.36 1.56 21.74
N ALA A 265 3.59 1.03 20.81
CA ALA A 265 2.19 1.39 20.61
C ALA A 265 1.31 1.04 21.82
N LEU A 266 1.56 -0.11 22.47
CA LEU A 266 0.91 -0.46 23.74
C LEU A 266 1.24 0.54 24.85
N ILE A 267 2.52 0.93 24.97
CA ILE A 267 2.95 1.93 25.97
C ILE A 267 2.25 3.27 25.69
N LEU A 268 2.17 3.70 24.43
CA LEU A 268 1.47 4.92 24.06
C LEU A 268 -0.03 4.84 24.39
N ALA A 269 -0.70 3.74 24.07
CA ALA A 269 -2.11 3.54 24.39
C ALA A 269 -2.36 3.59 25.93
N LEU A 270 -1.43 3.05 26.71
CA LEU A 270 -1.47 3.14 28.18
C LEU A 270 -1.25 4.57 28.66
N ALA A 271 -0.25 5.27 28.14
CA ALA A 271 0.06 6.66 28.50
C ALA A 271 -1.11 7.61 28.20
N TYR A 272 -1.80 7.39 27.09
CA TYR A 272 -3.01 8.13 26.70
C TYR A 272 -4.29 7.64 27.39
N ARG A 273 -4.18 6.68 28.32
CA ARG A 273 -5.30 6.10 29.09
C ARG A 273 -6.41 5.52 28.22
N LYS A 274 -6.05 5.02 27.03
CA LYS A 274 -6.96 4.38 26.08
C LYS A 274 -6.82 2.84 26.07
N LEU A 275 -5.81 2.30 26.75
CA LEU A 275 -5.61 0.86 26.84
C LEU A 275 -6.62 0.26 27.85
N THR A 276 -7.66 -0.35 27.32
CA THR A 276 -8.64 -1.15 28.07
C THR A 276 -8.56 -2.60 27.61
N PHE A 277 -9.09 -3.52 28.39
CA PHE A 277 -9.17 -4.93 27.96
C PHE A 277 -9.99 -5.09 26.66
N SER A 278 -11.06 -4.31 26.51
CA SER A 278 -11.86 -4.29 25.28
C SER A 278 -11.07 -3.80 24.07
N THR A 279 -10.34 -2.69 24.23
CA THR A 279 -9.47 -2.13 23.18
C THR A 279 -8.38 -3.11 22.77
N LEU A 280 -7.68 -3.73 23.74
CA LEU A 280 -6.63 -4.71 23.48
C LEU A 280 -7.21 -5.94 22.75
N LYS A 281 -8.30 -6.51 23.26
CA LYS A 281 -8.97 -7.67 22.65
C LYS A 281 -9.42 -7.36 21.22
N GLY A 282 -10.06 -6.19 21.00
CA GLY A 282 -10.49 -5.75 19.67
C GLY A 282 -9.33 -5.59 18.70
N SER A 283 -8.23 -4.98 19.15
CA SER A 283 -7.02 -4.82 18.34
C SER A 283 -6.38 -6.17 17.98
N LEU A 284 -6.31 -7.10 18.91
CA LEU A 284 -5.78 -8.44 18.66
C LEU A 284 -6.64 -9.23 17.66
N ILE A 285 -7.96 -9.19 17.80
CA ILE A 285 -8.88 -9.88 16.87
C ILE A 285 -8.74 -9.29 15.48
N LYS A 286 -8.77 -7.96 15.33
CA LYS A 286 -8.63 -7.28 14.05
C LYS A 286 -7.28 -7.55 13.39
N THR A 287 -6.20 -7.59 14.21
CA THR A 287 -4.87 -7.99 13.73
C THR A 287 -4.87 -9.42 13.22
N LEU A 288 -5.48 -10.34 13.95
CA LEU A 288 -5.58 -11.74 13.55
C LEU A 288 -6.35 -11.92 12.22
N GLU A 289 -7.48 -11.22 12.07
CA GLU A 289 -8.30 -11.26 10.85
C GLU A 289 -7.50 -10.81 9.63
N ILE A 290 -6.84 -9.64 9.72
CA ILE A 290 -6.03 -9.08 8.63
C ILE A 290 -4.84 -9.97 8.33
N THR A 291 -4.12 -10.42 9.37
CA THR A 291 -2.95 -11.29 9.21
C THR A 291 -3.32 -12.62 8.58
N ALA A 292 -4.38 -13.27 9.05
CA ALA A 292 -4.83 -14.54 8.50
C ALA A 292 -5.19 -14.43 7.01
N LEU A 293 -5.87 -13.33 6.62
CA LEU A 293 -6.18 -13.06 5.22
C LEU A 293 -4.91 -12.91 4.38
N ILE A 294 -3.96 -12.09 4.82
CA ILE A 294 -2.71 -11.86 4.09
C ILE A 294 -1.89 -13.14 4.00
N MET A 295 -1.69 -13.86 5.10
CA MET A 295 -0.89 -15.09 5.13
C MET A 295 -1.49 -16.20 4.26
N LEU A 296 -2.82 -16.35 4.27
CA LEU A 296 -3.50 -17.31 3.40
C LEU A 296 -3.32 -16.94 1.92
N LEU A 297 -3.41 -15.65 1.58
CA LEU A 297 -3.16 -15.18 0.22
C LEU A 297 -1.70 -15.43 -0.20
N VAL A 298 -0.74 -15.14 0.68
CA VAL A 298 0.70 -15.39 0.41
C VAL A 298 0.94 -16.90 0.16
N ALA A 299 0.43 -17.77 1.02
CA ALA A 299 0.59 -19.21 0.86
C ALA A 299 -0.07 -19.75 -0.42
N ALA A 300 -1.29 -19.32 -0.70
CA ALA A 300 -2.04 -19.68 -1.91
C ALA A 300 -1.32 -19.22 -3.19
N SER A 301 -0.81 -17.98 -3.18
CA SER A 301 -0.12 -17.39 -4.33
C SER A 301 1.25 -18.03 -4.57
N ASN A 302 2.04 -18.32 -3.51
CA ASN A 302 3.31 -19.03 -3.65
C ASN A 302 3.11 -20.44 -4.24
N PHE A 303 2.08 -21.16 -3.77
CA PHE A 303 1.74 -22.44 -4.34
C PHE A 303 1.34 -22.32 -5.82
N PHE A 304 0.43 -21.41 -6.15
CA PHE A 304 0.00 -21.16 -7.53
C PHE A 304 1.18 -20.75 -8.43
N GLY A 305 2.00 -19.78 -7.98
CA GLY A 305 3.18 -19.33 -8.70
C GLY A 305 4.19 -20.44 -8.96
N SER A 306 4.40 -21.33 -7.98
CA SER A 306 5.28 -22.48 -8.11
C SER A 306 4.76 -23.51 -9.12
N VAL A 307 3.44 -23.74 -9.15
CA VAL A 307 2.81 -24.57 -10.19
C VAL A 307 2.99 -23.94 -11.57
N PHE A 308 2.69 -22.67 -11.69
CA PHE A 308 2.80 -21.92 -12.94
C PHE A 308 4.24 -21.88 -13.47
N SER A 309 5.21 -21.62 -12.59
CA SER A 309 6.64 -21.64 -12.95
C SER A 309 7.08 -23.03 -13.42
N ARG A 310 6.59 -24.08 -12.77
CA ARG A 310 6.93 -25.47 -13.12
C ARG A 310 6.31 -25.93 -14.45
N LEU A 311 5.23 -25.30 -14.90
CA LEU A 311 4.66 -25.50 -16.23
C LEU A 311 5.52 -24.87 -17.34
N GLY A 312 6.54 -24.05 -17.01
CA GLY A 312 7.46 -23.42 -17.97
C GLY A 312 6.92 -22.19 -18.68
N THR A 313 5.68 -21.79 -18.40
CA THR A 313 5.00 -20.68 -19.06
C THR A 313 5.70 -19.32 -18.87
N PRO A 314 6.24 -18.96 -17.66
CA PRO A 314 6.98 -17.69 -17.50
C PRO A 314 8.18 -17.59 -18.44
N MET A 315 8.95 -18.68 -18.58
CA MET A 315 10.12 -18.72 -19.46
C MET A 315 9.72 -18.54 -20.93
N MET A 316 8.68 -19.26 -21.35
CA MET A 316 8.16 -19.14 -22.72
C MET A 316 7.71 -17.69 -23.03
N ILE A 317 7.01 -17.03 -22.10
CA ILE A 317 6.59 -15.63 -22.25
C ILE A 317 7.81 -14.71 -22.32
N THR A 318 8.80 -14.94 -21.46
CA THR A 318 10.05 -14.16 -21.40
C THR A 318 10.82 -14.28 -22.71
N ASP A 319 11.06 -15.50 -23.19
CA ASP A 319 11.79 -15.76 -24.45
C ASP A 319 11.08 -15.15 -25.67
N PHE A 320 9.74 -15.26 -25.70
CA PHE A 320 8.95 -14.62 -26.74
C PHE A 320 9.09 -13.10 -26.74
N LEU A 321 8.97 -12.46 -25.57
CA LEU A 321 9.04 -10.99 -25.47
C LEU A 321 10.46 -10.45 -25.69
N LEU A 322 11.50 -11.16 -25.22
CA LEU A 322 12.89 -10.78 -25.48
C LEU A 322 13.25 -10.97 -26.97
N GLY A 323 12.65 -11.96 -27.65
CA GLY A 323 12.86 -12.22 -29.07
C GLY A 323 12.22 -11.18 -30.01
N LEU A 324 11.34 -10.29 -29.49
CA LEU A 324 10.68 -9.28 -30.32
C LEU A 324 11.57 -8.10 -30.74
N GLU A 325 12.82 -8.01 -30.28
CA GLU A 325 13.76 -6.89 -30.55
C GLU A 325 13.15 -5.49 -30.33
N VAL A 326 12.21 -5.38 -29.40
CA VAL A 326 11.50 -4.14 -29.07
C VAL A 326 12.25 -3.36 -28.01
N ASN A 327 12.12 -2.02 -28.03
CA ASN A 327 12.71 -1.18 -27.00
C ASN A 327 12.25 -1.60 -25.57
N LYS A 328 13.20 -1.85 -24.69
CA LYS A 328 12.93 -2.30 -23.32
C LYS A 328 11.96 -1.39 -22.53
N TYR A 329 11.98 -0.08 -22.79
CA TYR A 329 11.05 0.85 -22.12
C TYR A 329 9.62 0.72 -22.66
N LEU A 330 9.41 0.25 -23.89
CA LEU A 330 8.07 -0.08 -24.40
C LEU A 330 7.53 -1.34 -23.69
N ILE A 331 8.39 -2.35 -23.49
CA ILE A 331 8.02 -3.54 -22.70
C ILE A 331 7.67 -3.15 -21.27
N LEU A 332 8.48 -2.30 -20.64
CA LEU A 332 8.20 -1.77 -19.30
C LEU A 332 6.84 -1.04 -19.27
N PHE A 333 6.56 -0.19 -20.26
CA PHE A 333 5.27 0.50 -20.36
C PHE A 333 4.09 -0.49 -20.46
N ILE A 334 4.23 -1.55 -21.25
CA ILE A 334 3.21 -2.60 -21.38
C ILE A 334 3.01 -3.31 -20.04
N ILE A 335 4.10 -3.64 -19.33
CA ILE A 335 4.05 -4.26 -17.99
C ILE A 335 3.31 -3.33 -17.01
N MET A 336 3.68 -2.05 -16.96
CA MET A 336 3.04 -1.09 -16.07
C MET A 336 1.56 -0.87 -16.41
N ALA A 337 1.21 -0.81 -17.70
CA ALA A 337 -0.17 -0.73 -18.15
C ALA A 337 -0.98 -2.00 -17.80
N MET A 338 -0.38 -3.16 -17.94
CA MET A 338 -1.00 -4.44 -17.52
C MET A 338 -1.25 -4.46 -16.02
N ILE A 339 -0.27 -4.08 -15.18
CA ILE A 339 -0.42 -4.00 -13.72
C ILE A 339 -1.50 -2.99 -13.34
N PHE A 340 -1.55 -1.84 -14.03
CA PHE A 340 -2.58 -0.82 -13.81
C PHE A 340 -4.00 -1.37 -14.05
N VAL A 341 -4.21 -2.05 -15.18
CA VAL A 341 -5.51 -2.64 -15.54
C VAL A 341 -5.88 -3.80 -14.61
N LEU A 342 -4.91 -4.68 -14.31
CA LEU A 342 -5.14 -5.81 -13.40
C LEU A 342 -5.35 -5.35 -11.96
N GLY A 343 -4.83 -4.19 -11.58
CA GLY A 343 -5.03 -3.59 -10.26
C GLY A 343 -6.50 -3.31 -9.93
N TRP A 344 -7.33 -3.09 -10.93
CA TRP A 344 -8.76 -2.83 -10.71
C TRP A 344 -9.50 -4.01 -10.04
N PRO A 345 -9.41 -5.24 -10.57
CA PRO A 345 -10.08 -6.39 -9.96
C PRO A 345 -9.28 -7.11 -8.88
N LEU A 346 -7.93 -7.03 -8.91
CA LEU A 346 -7.09 -7.91 -8.12
C LEU A 346 -6.54 -7.29 -6.82
N GLU A 347 -6.59 -5.99 -6.65
CA GLU A 347 -5.85 -5.29 -5.59
C GLU A 347 -4.32 -5.55 -5.66
N TRP A 348 -3.56 -5.07 -4.64
CA TRP A 348 -2.11 -5.18 -4.65
C TRP A 348 -1.60 -6.59 -4.29
N VAL A 349 -2.30 -7.30 -3.37
CA VAL A 349 -1.79 -8.59 -2.84
C VAL A 349 -1.65 -9.65 -3.93
N PRO A 350 -2.70 -9.96 -4.73
CA PRO A 350 -2.57 -10.96 -5.80
C PRO A 350 -1.58 -10.52 -6.89
N ILE A 351 -1.47 -9.23 -7.18
CA ILE A 351 -0.53 -8.75 -8.19
C ILE A 351 0.91 -9.00 -7.74
N VAL A 352 1.25 -8.59 -6.52
CA VAL A 352 2.59 -8.80 -5.96
C VAL A 352 2.94 -10.29 -5.89
N LEU A 353 1.97 -11.12 -5.52
CA LEU A 353 2.23 -12.54 -5.24
C LEU A 353 2.13 -13.44 -6.46
N ILE A 354 1.42 -13.03 -7.52
CA ILE A 354 1.20 -13.85 -8.71
C ILE A 354 1.85 -13.21 -9.92
N ILE A 355 1.50 -11.97 -10.22
CA ILE A 355 1.93 -11.32 -11.47
C ILE A 355 3.41 -10.96 -11.41
N ILE A 356 3.90 -10.45 -10.27
CA ILE A 356 5.31 -10.06 -10.16
C ILE A 356 6.25 -11.26 -10.36
N PRO A 357 6.10 -12.43 -9.70
CA PRO A 357 6.97 -13.59 -9.98
C PRO A 357 6.94 -14.05 -11.44
N ILE A 358 5.81 -13.87 -12.13
CA ILE A 358 5.68 -14.23 -13.55
C ILE A 358 6.53 -13.35 -14.44
N ILE A 359 6.57 -12.05 -14.17
CA ILE A 359 7.26 -11.06 -15.00
C ILE A 359 8.69 -10.77 -14.52
N LEU A 360 9.07 -11.23 -13.33
CA LEU A 360 10.38 -10.95 -12.75
C LEU A 360 11.54 -11.43 -13.65
N PRO A 361 11.52 -12.65 -14.21
CA PRO A 361 12.58 -13.12 -15.13
C PRO A 361 12.72 -12.23 -16.38
N LEU A 362 11.59 -11.70 -16.88
CA LEU A 362 11.61 -10.76 -18.01
C LEU A 362 12.27 -9.43 -17.63
N VAL A 363 11.95 -8.89 -16.44
CA VAL A 363 12.50 -7.62 -15.95
C VAL A 363 14.00 -7.74 -15.75
N GLU A 364 14.48 -8.86 -15.20
CA GLU A 364 15.90 -9.20 -15.06
C GLU A 364 16.59 -9.31 -16.41
N GLY A 365 15.98 -10.05 -17.34
CA GLY A 365 16.49 -10.22 -18.71
C GLY A 365 16.60 -8.90 -19.49
N LEU A 366 15.76 -7.92 -19.21
CA LEU A 366 15.83 -6.56 -19.76
C LEU A 366 16.90 -5.68 -19.08
N GLY A 367 17.52 -6.15 -18.00
CA GLY A 367 18.58 -5.45 -17.28
C GLY A 367 18.08 -4.24 -16.49
N PHE A 368 16.85 -4.28 -15.98
CA PHE A 368 16.34 -3.26 -15.06
C PHE A 368 16.77 -3.54 -13.61
N ASN A 369 17.00 -2.47 -12.85
CA ASN A 369 17.24 -2.59 -11.42
C ASN A 369 15.94 -3.02 -10.71
N LEU A 370 15.99 -4.10 -9.94
CA LEU A 370 14.82 -4.70 -9.30
C LEU A 370 14.23 -3.82 -8.18
N ILE A 371 15.07 -3.09 -7.42
CA ILE A 371 14.61 -2.16 -6.39
C ILE A 371 13.79 -1.04 -7.04
N TRP A 372 14.31 -0.46 -8.11
CA TRP A 372 13.60 0.57 -8.87
C TRP A 372 12.28 0.05 -9.45
N PHE A 373 12.29 -1.15 -10.02
CA PHE A 373 11.09 -1.79 -10.55
C PHE A 373 10.06 -2.05 -9.45
N ALA A 374 10.47 -2.53 -8.27
CA ALA A 374 9.60 -2.72 -7.11
C ALA A 374 8.88 -1.43 -6.70
N ILE A 375 9.61 -0.31 -6.68
CA ILE A 375 9.00 0.99 -6.37
C ILE A 375 8.04 1.46 -7.46
N LEU A 376 8.33 1.23 -8.73
CA LEU A 376 7.39 1.50 -9.83
C LEU A 376 6.10 0.71 -9.65
N VAL A 377 6.20 -0.58 -9.35
CA VAL A 377 5.04 -1.44 -9.06
C VAL A 377 4.26 -0.89 -7.86
N ALA A 378 4.95 -0.54 -6.77
CA ALA A 378 4.32 -0.02 -5.57
C ALA A 378 3.52 1.27 -5.81
N VAL A 379 4.08 2.21 -6.57
CA VAL A 379 3.40 3.46 -6.94
C VAL A 379 2.26 3.19 -7.92
N ASN A 380 2.44 2.28 -8.87
CA ASN A 380 1.40 1.91 -9.82
C ASN A 380 0.20 1.26 -9.12
N LEU A 381 0.43 0.38 -8.16
CA LEU A 381 -0.63 -0.29 -7.38
C LEU A 381 -1.45 0.67 -6.51
N GLN A 382 -0.91 1.82 -6.11
CA GLN A 382 -1.70 2.86 -5.46
C GLN A 382 -2.82 3.38 -6.35
N THR A 383 -2.59 3.44 -7.68
CA THR A 383 -3.59 3.93 -8.63
C THR A 383 -4.83 3.05 -8.67
N ALA A 384 -4.68 1.75 -8.40
CA ALA A 384 -5.79 0.80 -8.35
C ALA A 384 -6.86 1.18 -7.31
N TRP A 385 -6.45 1.78 -6.19
CA TRP A 385 -7.36 2.25 -5.14
C TRP A 385 -8.13 3.51 -5.52
N LEU A 386 -7.64 4.26 -6.50
CA LEU A 386 -8.23 5.53 -6.95
C LEU A 386 -8.91 5.43 -8.31
N SER A 387 -8.74 4.30 -9.03
CA SER A 387 -9.21 4.16 -10.41
C SER A 387 -10.58 3.50 -10.50
N PRO A 388 -11.56 4.09 -11.22
CA PRO A 388 -12.75 3.37 -11.63
C PRO A 388 -12.37 2.16 -12.52
N PRO A 389 -13.15 1.09 -12.54
CA PRO A 389 -14.52 0.97 -12.03
C PRO A 389 -14.63 0.55 -10.56
N VAL A 390 -13.57 0.01 -9.95
CA VAL A 390 -13.66 -0.54 -8.60
C VAL A 390 -13.37 0.54 -7.55
N ALA A 391 -12.18 1.18 -7.60
CA ALA A 391 -11.79 2.29 -6.74
C ALA A 391 -12.23 2.14 -5.26
N LEU A 392 -11.75 1.10 -4.59
CA LEU A 392 -12.21 0.72 -3.24
C LEU A 392 -12.17 1.87 -2.23
N SER A 393 -11.22 2.81 -2.37
CA SER A 393 -11.16 4.00 -1.50
C SER A 393 -12.45 4.83 -1.55
N ALA A 394 -13.17 4.85 -2.69
CA ALA A 394 -14.45 5.56 -2.79
C ALA A 394 -15.51 4.94 -1.88
N TYR A 395 -15.58 3.62 -1.84
CA TYR A 395 -16.58 2.91 -1.01
C TYR A 395 -16.25 3.05 0.48
N PHE A 396 -14.97 2.97 0.86
CA PHE A 396 -14.55 3.21 2.25
C PHE A 396 -14.89 4.63 2.68
N LEU A 397 -14.63 5.64 1.85
CA LEU A 397 -14.98 7.02 2.16
C LEU A 397 -16.49 7.23 2.19
N LYS A 398 -17.23 6.71 1.21
CA LYS A 398 -18.71 6.79 1.16
C LYS A 398 -19.37 6.12 2.37
N GLY A 399 -18.80 5.03 2.87
CA GLY A 399 -19.31 4.32 4.05
C GLY A 399 -19.27 5.17 5.34
N VAL A 400 -18.34 6.12 5.44
CA VAL A 400 -18.19 6.98 6.63
C VAL A 400 -18.63 8.42 6.41
N VAL A 401 -18.83 8.84 5.16
CA VAL A 401 -19.33 10.17 4.78
C VAL A 401 -20.49 10.00 3.80
N PRO A 402 -21.64 9.50 4.29
CA PRO A 402 -22.77 9.14 3.43
C PRO A 402 -23.41 10.35 2.73
N GLU A 403 -23.18 11.57 3.24
CA GLU A 403 -23.71 12.81 2.64
C GLU A 403 -22.97 13.22 1.35
N TRP A 404 -21.74 12.75 1.11
CA TRP A 404 -21.03 13.06 -0.13
C TRP A 404 -21.50 12.17 -1.28
N ASP A 405 -21.77 12.78 -2.44
CA ASP A 405 -22.17 12.01 -3.62
C ASP A 405 -20.96 11.17 -4.12
N LEU A 406 -21.23 9.89 -4.40
CA LEU A 406 -20.21 8.97 -4.93
C LEU A 406 -19.57 9.50 -6.22
N LYS A 407 -20.35 10.17 -7.07
CA LYS A 407 -19.85 10.80 -8.30
C LYS A 407 -18.82 11.88 -8.00
N ASP A 408 -19.03 12.71 -6.98
CA ASP A 408 -18.10 13.76 -6.60
C ASP A 408 -16.83 13.15 -5.97
N ILE A 409 -16.97 12.09 -5.20
CA ILE A 409 -15.83 11.31 -4.69
C ILE A 409 -14.98 10.79 -5.84
N TYR A 410 -15.57 10.14 -6.85
CA TYR A 410 -14.85 9.64 -8.01
C TYR A 410 -14.15 10.74 -8.80
N ILE A 411 -14.82 11.87 -9.04
CA ILE A 411 -14.22 13.01 -9.76
C ILE A 411 -13.00 13.55 -9.00
N GLY A 412 -13.09 13.63 -7.68
CA GLY A 412 -11.98 14.03 -6.82
C GLY A 412 -10.81 13.07 -6.92
N MET A 413 -11.07 11.77 -6.76
CA MET A 413 -10.05 10.72 -6.81
C MET A 413 -9.30 10.69 -8.14
N MET A 414 -10.00 10.84 -9.27
CA MET A 414 -9.39 10.86 -10.60
C MET A 414 -8.34 11.97 -10.75
N GLN A 415 -8.53 13.12 -10.11
CA GLN A 415 -7.54 14.20 -10.14
C GLN A 415 -6.23 13.75 -9.47
N PHE A 416 -6.33 13.08 -8.33
CA PHE A 416 -5.15 12.58 -7.61
C PHE A 416 -4.54 11.34 -8.24
N MET A 417 -5.32 10.49 -8.91
CA MET A 417 -4.81 9.40 -9.73
C MET A 417 -3.88 9.93 -10.84
N VAL A 418 -4.28 11.00 -11.53
CA VAL A 418 -3.41 11.64 -12.54
C VAL A 418 -2.10 12.11 -11.90
N LEU A 419 -2.14 12.67 -10.70
CA LEU A 419 -0.92 13.07 -9.97
C LEU A 419 -0.03 11.87 -9.61
N GLN A 420 -0.62 10.73 -9.26
CA GLN A 420 0.15 9.48 -9.05
C GLN A 420 0.83 9.01 -10.33
N LEU A 421 0.13 9.06 -11.48
CA LEU A 421 0.72 8.74 -12.77
C LEU A 421 1.87 9.70 -13.13
N ILE A 422 1.75 10.99 -12.81
CA ILE A 422 2.86 11.94 -12.95
C ILE A 422 4.03 11.52 -12.05
N GLY A 423 3.78 11.16 -10.79
CA GLY A 423 4.79 10.64 -9.88
C GLY A 423 5.47 9.36 -10.43
N LEU A 424 4.69 8.44 -10.98
CA LEU A 424 5.20 7.23 -11.62
C LEU A 424 6.12 7.56 -12.80
N ILE A 425 5.71 8.47 -13.67
CA ILE A 425 6.52 8.92 -14.82
C ILE A 425 7.82 9.58 -14.33
N LEU A 426 7.76 10.39 -13.28
CA LEU A 426 8.97 11.00 -12.72
C LEU A 426 9.98 9.96 -12.22
N ILE A 427 9.52 8.87 -11.58
CA ILE A 427 10.40 7.77 -11.14
C ILE A 427 10.96 7.00 -12.33
N VAL A 428 10.18 6.82 -13.42
CA VAL A 428 10.67 6.20 -14.66
C VAL A 428 11.77 7.05 -15.30
N VAL A 429 11.56 8.37 -15.40
CA VAL A 429 12.52 9.29 -16.04
C VAL A 429 13.75 9.55 -15.16
N PHE A 430 13.56 9.58 -13.84
CA PHE A 430 14.60 9.83 -12.86
C PHE A 430 14.71 8.67 -11.85
N PRO A 431 15.34 7.54 -12.20
CA PRO A 431 15.48 6.37 -11.32
C PRO A 431 16.11 6.68 -9.98
N GLN A 432 16.94 7.72 -9.91
CA GLN A 432 17.61 8.17 -8.68
C GLN A 432 16.62 8.61 -7.58
N ILE A 433 15.38 8.93 -7.93
CA ILE A 433 14.33 9.22 -6.94
C ILE A 433 14.10 8.00 -6.03
N ALA A 434 14.18 6.79 -6.59
CA ALA A 434 14.07 5.55 -5.81
C ALA A 434 15.43 5.00 -5.36
N LEU A 435 16.48 5.14 -6.17
CA LEU A 435 17.76 4.46 -5.94
C LEU A 435 18.76 5.26 -5.12
N TRP A 436 18.60 6.59 -4.99
CA TRP A 436 19.58 7.43 -4.31
C TRP A 436 19.77 7.06 -2.83
N LEU A 437 18.68 6.87 -2.10
CA LEU A 437 18.75 6.62 -0.66
C LEU A 437 19.27 5.22 -0.31
N PRO A 438 18.85 4.13 -0.98
CA PRO A 438 19.45 2.80 -0.80
C PRO A 438 20.96 2.82 -1.12
N HIS A 439 21.35 3.45 -2.23
CA HIS A 439 22.76 3.58 -2.61
C HIS A 439 23.57 4.36 -1.56
N TYR A 440 23.00 5.44 -1.03
CA TYR A 440 23.67 6.27 0.00
C TYR A 440 23.86 5.52 1.32
N ILE A 441 22.87 4.72 1.74
CA ILE A 441 22.91 4.02 3.04
C ILE A 441 23.70 2.72 2.95
N TYR A 442 23.49 1.93 1.89
CA TYR A 442 23.97 0.54 1.79
C TYR A 442 25.05 0.37 0.73
N GLY A 443 25.27 1.34 -0.16
CA GLY A 443 26.24 1.25 -1.26
C GLY A 443 25.78 0.34 -2.40
N SER A 444 24.49 -0.02 -2.44
CA SER A 444 23.88 -0.96 -3.40
C SER A 444 23.44 -0.28 -4.69
#